data_a04dcbcfbd5657fdfc351cd8e86ed73a
#
_entry.id   a04dcbcfbd5657fdfc351cd8e86ed73a
#
_cell.length_a   1.000
_cell.length_b   1.000
_cell.length_c   1.000
_cell.angle_alpha   90.00
_cell.angle_beta   90.00
_cell.angle_gamma   90.00
#
_symmetry.space_group_name_H-M   'P 1'
#
loop_
_entity.id
_entity.type
_entity.pdbx_description
1 polymer ?
#
loop_
_entity_poly.entity_id
_entity_poly.type
_entity_poly.pdbx_seq_one_letter_code
_entity_poly.pdbx_strand_id
1 'polypeptide(L)'
;MKQIVFTGDWTLENIVGGQRYAFQLLISLDKILSDKNKFEVTLLIPKNSKFNSKVFKNIHVIKRGKVENRIDKYIWRHITFPLFVKKNHMLGCDLAGDMPLWGCSACAILDCIHEDFPENFKGHELSLGMYYIKVKRAVHDKKRKLITLTKESRRQIENHYDVDDNRFKIIGCGWEHILNIAEDDNIFKKINLDCTKDYYFALGSRYIHKNRKWIIKTARMNPNSIFVISGSDDYAKDAEDDGDNNNIIYTGYLSDEEMKSLMKHCKAFIQPSLCEGFGIPPLEALSLGRDIILSNLSSLPEIYGDSAYYIDPYNEGIKLDDIACENKDEAKNQVLKKYTWANAAEELYDLLNDIK
;
A
#
# COMPACT_ATOMS: atom_id res chain seq x y z
N MET A 1 28.02 -7.88 16.29
CA MET A 1 27.15 -7.89 15.10
C MET A 1 26.19 -6.70 15.21
N LYS A 2 25.88 -6.02 14.13
CA LYS A 2 24.89 -4.92 14.11
C LYS A 2 23.52 -5.46 14.51
N GLN A 3 22.78 -4.75 15.36
CA GLN A 3 21.44 -5.15 15.81
C GLN A 3 20.43 -4.09 15.34
N ILE A 4 19.40 -4.55 14.63
CA ILE A 4 18.36 -3.72 14.02
C ILE A 4 17.02 -4.09 14.64
N VAL A 5 16.20 -3.09 14.97
CA VAL A 5 14.87 -3.34 15.50
C VAL A 5 13.82 -2.52 14.74
N PHE A 6 12.79 -3.23 14.26
CA PHE A 6 11.64 -2.62 13.58
C PHE A 6 10.51 -2.33 14.55
N THR A 7 9.78 -1.23 14.30
CA THR A 7 8.51 -0.95 14.96
C THR A 7 7.47 -1.98 14.52
N GLY A 8 6.68 -2.49 15.45
CA GLY A 8 5.67 -3.51 15.16
C GLY A 8 4.31 -3.24 15.81
N ASP A 9 4.00 -1.99 16.17
CA ASP A 9 2.67 -1.65 16.70
C ASP A 9 1.57 -1.69 15.64
N TRP A 10 1.92 -1.65 14.35
CA TRP A 10 1.03 -1.94 13.23
C TRP A 10 0.43 -3.36 13.27
N THR A 11 1.04 -4.28 14.00
CA THR A 11 0.51 -5.66 14.19
C THR A 11 -0.77 -5.72 15.04
N LEU A 12 -1.23 -4.60 15.58
CA LEU A 12 -2.52 -4.46 16.26
C LEU A 12 -3.68 -4.15 15.32
N GLU A 13 -3.39 -3.82 14.08
CA GLU A 13 -4.35 -3.37 13.08
C GLU A 13 -4.53 -4.43 11.97
N ASN A 14 -5.51 -4.19 11.10
CA ASN A 14 -5.63 -4.96 9.87
C ASN A 14 -4.41 -4.70 8.97
N ILE A 15 -3.90 -5.74 8.34
CA ILE A 15 -2.71 -5.65 7.48
C ILE A 15 -3.12 -5.14 6.09
N VAL A 16 -3.21 -3.80 5.96
CA VAL A 16 -3.57 -3.11 4.70
C VAL A 16 -2.61 -1.94 4.43
N GLY A 17 -2.47 -1.53 3.20
CA GLY A 17 -1.61 -0.38 2.83
C GLY A 17 -0.19 -0.50 3.39
N GLY A 18 0.25 0.50 4.17
CA GLY A 18 1.59 0.54 4.76
C GLY A 18 1.91 -0.63 5.69
N GLN A 19 0.90 -1.19 6.38
CA GLN A 19 1.07 -2.37 7.22
C GLN A 19 1.38 -3.61 6.35
N ARG A 20 0.72 -3.76 5.20
CA ARG A 20 1.00 -4.83 4.22
C ARG A 20 2.41 -4.69 3.65
N TYR A 21 2.80 -3.47 3.30
CA TYR A 21 4.17 -3.18 2.86
C TYR A 21 5.21 -3.63 3.89
N ALA A 22 5.08 -3.18 5.14
CA ALA A 22 6.00 -3.54 6.21
C ALA A 22 6.05 -5.06 6.45
N PHE A 23 4.89 -5.72 6.46
CA PHE A 23 4.79 -7.15 6.72
C PHE A 23 5.44 -7.98 5.60
N GLN A 24 5.08 -7.73 4.33
CA GLN A 24 5.62 -8.50 3.21
C GLN A 24 7.11 -8.28 3.02
N LEU A 25 7.57 -7.05 3.25
CA LEU A 25 8.98 -6.73 3.18
C LEU A 25 9.79 -7.46 4.28
N LEU A 26 9.26 -7.55 5.51
CA LEU A 26 9.88 -8.31 6.59
C LEU A 26 9.85 -9.82 6.33
N ILE A 27 8.76 -10.38 5.77
CA ILE A 27 8.70 -11.81 5.35
C ILE A 27 9.80 -12.12 4.33
N SER A 28 10.01 -11.24 3.37
CA SER A 28 11.02 -11.45 2.33
C SER A 28 12.44 -11.20 2.86
N LEU A 29 12.62 -10.23 3.76
CA LEU A 29 13.89 -10.02 4.46
C LEU A 29 14.26 -11.24 5.33
N ASP A 30 13.29 -11.84 6.03
CA ASP A 30 13.52 -13.05 6.86
C ASP A 30 14.13 -14.20 6.04
N LYS A 31 13.71 -14.35 4.78
CA LYS A 31 14.28 -15.36 3.87
C LYS A 31 15.73 -15.04 3.50
N ILE A 32 16.05 -13.77 3.24
CA ILE A 32 17.42 -13.33 2.91
C ILE A 32 18.37 -13.54 4.08
N LEU A 33 17.89 -13.34 5.31
CA LEU A 33 18.71 -13.49 6.52
C LEU A 33 19.16 -14.93 6.77
N SER A 34 18.55 -15.95 6.13
CA SER A 34 19.06 -17.33 6.18
C SER A 34 20.44 -17.48 5.55
N ASP A 35 20.69 -16.73 4.49
CA ASP A 35 21.91 -16.83 3.68
C ASP A 35 22.91 -15.70 3.96
N LYS A 36 22.39 -14.55 4.41
CA LYS A 36 23.15 -13.31 4.67
C LYS A 36 23.00 -12.89 6.13
N ASN A 37 24.00 -13.11 6.95
CA ASN A 37 23.98 -12.92 8.40
C ASN A 37 24.85 -11.75 8.91
N LYS A 38 24.88 -10.61 8.20
CA LYS A 38 25.70 -9.44 8.59
C LYS A 38 25.17 -8.70 9.82
N PHE A 39 23.88 -8.84 10.11
CA PHE A 39 23.20 -8.20 11.23
C PHE A 39 22.05 -9.06 11.77
N GLU A 40 21.66 -8.82 13.01
CA GLU A 40 20.49 -9.42 13.62
C GLU A 40 19.28 -8.51 13.52
N VAL A 41 18.11 -9.07 13.27
CA VAL A 41 16.85 -8.33 13.11
C VAL A 41 15.87 -8.71 14.19
N THR A 42 15.28 -7.71 14.81
CA THR A 42 14.21 -7.85 15.80
C THR A 42 12.97 -7.09 15.33
N LEU A 43 11.80 -7.67 15.47
CA LEU A 43 10.52 -6.99 15.39
C LEU A 43 9.98 -6.78 16.81
N LEU A 44 9.90 -5.53 17.26
CA LEU A 44 9.34 -5.22 18.58
C LEU A 44 7.84 -4.97 18.42
N ILE A 45 7.00 -5.76 19.12
CA ILE A 45 5.54 -5.66 19.06
C ILE A 45 4.93 -5.43 20.46
N PRO A 46 3.72 -4.86 20.56
CA PRO A 46 2.98 -4.77 21.80
C PRO A 46 2.66 -6.16 22.39
N LYS A 47 2.61 -6.27 23.72
CA LYS A 47 2.35 -7.56 24.41
C LYS A 47 1.01 -8.18 24.05
N ASN A 48 0.00 -7.36 23.82
CA ASN A 48 -1.36 -7.79 23.48
C ASN A 48 -1.60 -7.97 21.97
N SER A 49 -0.57 -7.81 21.14
CA SER A 49 -0.66 -8.18 19.73
C SER A 49 -0.91 -9.68 19.57
N LYS A 50 -1.90 -10.01 18.72
CA LYS A 50 -2.24 -11.39 18.32
C LYS A 50 -1.44 -11.85 17.11
N PHE A 51 -0.44 -11.07 16.70
CA PHE A 51 0.40 -11.38 15.55
C PHE A 51 1.07 -12.77 15.70
N ASN A 52 0.98 -13.58 14.66
CA ASN A 52 1.60 -14.89 14.61
C ASN A 52 3.11 -14.76 14.31
N SER A 53 3.93 -14.76 15.35
CA SER A 53 5.39 -14.63 15.21
C SER A 53 6.08 -15.83 14.54
N LYS A 54 5.39 -16.98 14.41
CA LYS A 54 5.96 -18.19 13.78
C LYS A 54 6.16 -18.07 12.27
N VAL A 55 5.66 -16.99 11.66
CA VAL A 55 5.90 -16.68 10.25
C VAL A 55 7.36 -16.32 9.97
N PHE A 56 8.09 -15.86 10.97
CA PHE A 56 9.52 -15.54 10.89
C PHE A 56 10.37 -16.68 11.46
N LYS A 57 11.49 -16.96 10.79
CA LYS A 57 12.49 -17.96 11.22
C LYS A 57 13.79 -17.33 11.69
N ASN A 58 14.16 -16.19 11.10
CA ASN A 58 15.41 -15.49 11.32
C ASN A 58 15.22 -14.12 11.98
N ILE A 59 14.01 -13.56 11.96
CA ILE A 59 13.67 -12.31 12.65
C ILE A 59 13.16 -12.63 14.06
N HIS A 60 13.82 -12.10 15.08
CA HIS A 60 13.41 -12.25 16.47
C HIS A 60 12.21 -11.37 16.80
N VAL A 61 11.13 -11.95 17.34
CA VAL A 61 9.96 -11.17 17.74
C VAL A 61 9.95 -10.99 19.26
N ILE A 62 10.02 -9.73 19.70
CA ILE A 62 10.01 -9.37 21.13
C ILE A 62 8.71 -8.65 21.47
N LYS A 63 8.00 -9.11 22.49
CA LYS A 63 6.78 -8.49 23.01
C LYS A 63 7.08 -7.54 24.17
N ARG A 64 6.71 -6.24 24.02
CA ARG A 64 6.95 -5.25 25.09
C ARG A 64 5.85 -4.19 25.16
N GLY A 65 5.51 -3.76 26.38
CA GLY A 65 4.44 -2.79 26.62
C GLY A 65 3.07 -3.34 26.20
N LYS A 66 2.01 -2.74 26.72
CA LYS A 66 0.62 -3.06 26.37
C LYS A 66 0.01 -1.83 25.67
N VAL A 67 -0.84 -2.03 24.69
CA VAL A 67 -1.50 -0.96 23.94
C VAL A 67 -2.99 -1.29 23.92
N GLU A 68 -3.79 -0.57 24.70
CA GLU A 68 -5.24 -0.79 24.80
C GLU A 68 -6.05 0.29 24.08
N ASN A 69 -5.46 1.47 23.91
CA ASN A 69 -6.12 2.62 23.29
C ASN A 69 -5.13 3.46 22.48
N ARG A 70 -5.62 4.54 21.86
CA ARG A 70 -4.81 5.44 21.02
C ARG A 70 -3.67 6.13 21.80
N ILE A 71 -3.87 6.48 23.07
CA ILE A 71 -2.84 7.12 23.90
C ILE A 71 -1.73 6.13 24.18
N ASP A 72 -2.07 4.88 24.54
CA ASP A 72 -1.08 3.83 24.77
C ASP A 72 -0.27 3.56 23.50
N LYS A 73 -0.91 3.54 22.32
CA LYS A 73 -0.24 3.37 21.04
C LYS A 73 0.76 4.51 20.79
N TYR A 74 0.36 5.74 21.07
CA TYR A 74 1.23 6.90 20.98
C TYR A 74 2.44 6.79 21.94
N ILE A 75 2.19 6.44 23.22
CA ILE A 75 3.25 6.24 24.22
C ILE A 75 4.18 5.09 23.79
N TRP A 76 3.62 3.99 23.31
CA TRP A 76 4.41 2.85 22.88
C TRP A 76 5.38 3.25 21.74
N ARG A 77 4.86 3.93 20.71
CA ARG A 77 5.63 4.34 19.53
C ARG A 77 6.69 5.40 19.86
N HIS A 78 6.33 6.41 20.64
CA HIS A 78 7.21 7.57 20.86
C HIS A 78 8.08 7.48 22.12
N ILE A 79 7.79 6.55 23.02
CA ILE A 79 8.53 6.37 24.28
C ILE A 79 9.05 4.93 24.42
N THR A 80 8.16 3.92 24.41
CA THR A 80 8.56 2.54 24.67
C THR A 80 9.53 1.99 23.64
N PHE A 81 9.24 2.17 22.34
CA PHE A 81 10.11 1.73 21.26
C PHE A 81 11.47 2.47 21.29
N PRO A 82 11.55 3.80 21.30
CA PRO A 82 12.82 4.50 21.32
C PRO A 82 13.68 4.21 22.57
N LEU A 83 13.06 4.05 23.75
CA LEU A 83 13.78 3.64 24.95
C LEU A 83 14.32 2.23 24.83
N PHE A 84 13.60 1.31 24.20
CA PHE A 84 14.09 -0.03 23.91
C PHE A 84 15.30 0.01 22.98
N VAL A 85 15.22 0.77 21.88
CA VAL A 85 16.32 1.01 20.94
C VAL A 85 17.57 1.51 21.68
N LYS A 86 17.40 2.60 22.45
CA LYS A 86 18.50 3.23 23.19
C LYS A 86 19.12 2.28 24.24
N LYS A 87 18.29 1.60 25.04
CA LYS A 87 18.74 0.71 26.11
C LYS A 87 19.56 -0.47 25.58
N ASN A 88 19.20 -0.99 24.41
CA ASN A 88 19.84 -2.17 23.84
C ASN A 88 20.89 -1.80 22.77
N HIS A 89 21.19 -0.52 22.58
CA HIS A 89 22.15 -0.03 21.57
C HIS A 89 21.86 -0.53 20.14
N MET A 90 20.57 -0.60 19.78
CA MET A 90 20.12 -1.08 18.48
C MET A 90 19.87 0.09 17.50
N LEU A 91 19.76 -0.23 16.22
CA LEU A 91 19.33 0.71 15.18
C LEU A 91 17.82 0.54 14.98
N GLY A 92 17.05 1.57 15.28
CA GLY A 92 15.59 1.55 15.13
C GLY A 92 15.19 1.81 13.68
N CYS A 93 14.17 1.09 13.19
CA CYS A 93 13.62 1.25 11.85
C CYS A 93 12.08 1.24 11.87
N ASP A 94 11.46 2.01 10.97
CA ASP A 94 10.02 1.98 10.69
C ASP A 94 9.77 1.76 9.21
N LEU A 95 8.85 0.85 8.88
CA LEU A 95 8.46 0.54 7.50
C LEU A 95 6.99 0.85 7.22
N ALA A 96 6.16 1.03 8.24
CA ALA A 96 4.71 1.19 8.06
C ALA A 96 4.28 2.64 7.74
N GLY A 97 5.22 3.59 7.70
CA GLY A 97 4.93 4.99 7.39
C GLY A 97 4.42 5.82 8.57
N ASP A 98 4.42 5.27 9.79
CA ASP A 98 4.02 6.00 11.00
C ASP A 98 5.17 5.99 12.04
N MET A 99 6.27 6.63 11.64
CA MET A 99 7.54 6.61 12.35
C MET A 99 7.49 7.24 13.74
N PRO A 100 8.35 6.79 14.69
CA PRO A 100 8.54 7.47 15.96
C PRO A 100 9.25 8.82 15.79
N LEU A 101 9.00 9.75 16.71
CA LEU A 101 9.63 11.07 16.73
C LEU A 101 11.16 11.00 16.87
N TRP A 102 11.69 9.99 17.55
CA TRP A 102 13.12 9.78 17.79
C TRP A 102 13.44 8.28 17.91
N GLY A 103 14.72 7.92 17.94
CA GLY A 103 15.16 6.54 18.08
C GLY A 103 15.03 5.71 16.78
N CYS A 104 14.85 6.36 15.63
CA CYS A 104 14.81 5.70 14.33
C CYS A 104 15.99 6.12 13.47
N SER A 105 16.77 5.16 13.01
CA SER A 105 17.89 5.34 12.08
C SER A 105 17.45 5.32 10.63
N ALA A 106 16.35 4.59 10.33
CA ALA A 106 15.67 4.57 9.04
C ALA A 106 14.16 4.57 9.20
N CYS A 107 13.44 5.28 8.32
CA CYS A 107 11.99 5.26 8.33
C CYS A 107 11.41 5.44 6.93
N ALA A 108 10.23 4.86 6.72
CA ALA A 108 9.47 4.97 5.48
C ALA A 108 8.55 6.21 5.51
N ILE A 109 8.56 6.96 4.40
CA ILE A 109 7.55 7.94 4.01
C ILE A 109 7.02 7.44 2.68
N LEU A 110 5.83 6.84 2.70
CA LEU A 110 5.36 6.03 1.58
C LEU A 110 4.82 6.86 0.42
N ASP A 111 4.14 7.97 0.75
CA ASP A 111 3.48 8.87 -0.19
C ASP A 111 3.25 10.24 0.43
N CYS A 112 2.61 11.14 -0.33
CA CYS A 112 2.20 12.48 0.10
C CYS A 112 0.67 12.66 0.09
N ILE A 113 -0.10 11.57 0.25
CA ILE A 113 -1.57 11.64 0.27
C ILE A 113 -2.09 12.53 1.40
N HIS A 114 -1.38 12.58 2.51
CA HIS A 114 -1.73 13.44 3.64
C HIS A 114 -1.56 14.93 3.32
N GLU A 115 -0.57 15.25 2.51
CA GLU A 115 -0.23 16.61 2.07
C GLU A 115 -1.13 17.06 0.92
N ASP A 116 -1.34 16.20 -0.08
CA ASP A 116 -2.09 16.52 -1.29
C ASP A 116 -3.62 16.46 -1.10
N PHE A 117 -4.10 15.63 -0.17
CA PHE A 117 -5.53 15.40 0.09
C PHE A 117 -5.86 15.45 1.59
N PRO A 118 -5.60 16.58 2.28
CA PRO A 118 -5.85 16.71 3.72
C PRO A 118 -7.32 16.55 4.09
N GLU A 119 -8.24 16.81 3.16
CA GLU A 119 -9.68 16.61 3.32
C GLU A 119 -10.08 15.15 3.56
N ASN A 120 -9.27 14.18 3.15
CA ASN A 120 -9.48 12.77 3.48
C ASN A 120 -9.39 12.48 4.98
N PHE A 121 -8.79 13.40 5.73
CA PHE A 121 -8.50 13.27 7.17
C PHE A 121 -9.33 14.26 8.00
N LYS A 122 -10.40 14.82 7.43
CA LYS A 122 -11.34 15.71 8.15
C LYS A 122 -11.88 15.03 9.40
N GLY A 123 -11.85 15.74 10.53
CA GLY A 123 -12.16 15.19 11.86
C GLY A 123 -10.98 14.46 12.54
N HIS A 124 -9.81 14.44 11.92
CA HIS A 124 -8.56 13.88 12.45
C HIS A 124 -7.38 14.85 12.40
N GLU A 125 -7.65 16.14 12.49
CA GLU A 125 -6.69 17.24 12.28
C GLU A 125 -5.49 17.16 13.23
N LEU A 126 -5.71 16.75 14.49
CA LEU A 126 -4.62 16.58 15.46
C LEU A 126 -3.67 15.44 15.02
N SER A 127 -4.22 14.32 14.53
CA SER A 127 -3.42 13.21 14.03
C SER A 127 -2.64 13.60 12.79
N LEU A 128 -3.26 14.36 11.89
CA LEU A 128 -2.65 14.89 10.69
C LEU A 128 -1.51 15.87 11.02
N GLY A 129 -1.74 16.80 11.97
CA GLY A 129 -0.72 17.72 12.45
C GLY A 129 0.50 16.99 13.06
N MET A 130 0.24 15.94 13.84
CA MET A 130 1.31 15.09 14.39
C MET A 130 2.06 14.32 13.30
N TYR A 131 1.38 13.88 12.25
CA TYR A 131 2.02 13.25 11.10
C TYR A 131 3.01 14.22 10.42
N TYR A 132 2.58 15.46 10.13
CA TYR A 132 3.46 16.46 9.52
C TYR A 132 4.69 16.78 10.39
N ILE A 133 4.52 16.88 11.70
CA ILE A 133 5.66 17.08 12.62
C ILE A 133 6.65 15.92 12.53
N LYS A 134 6.16 14.67 12.47
CA LYS A 134 7.02 13.49 12.37
C LYS A 134 7.78 13.45 11.04
N VAL A 135 7.09 13.68 9.93
CA VAL A 135 7.70 13.70 8.59
C VAL A 135 8.72 14.83 8.50
N LYS A 136 8.33 16.07 8.87
CA LYS A 136 9.23 17.21 8.88
C LYS A 136 10.50 16.95 9.71
N ARG A 137 10.35 16.33 10.88
CA ARG A 137 11.49 15.95 11.72
C ARG A 137 12.37 14.89 11.06
N ALA A 138 11.75 13.88 10.41
CA ALA A 138 12.47 12.81 9.73
C ALA A 138 13.30 13.33 8.56
N VAL A 139 12.73 14.18 7.71
CA VAL A 139 13.43 14.73 6.54
C VAL A 139 14.54 15.72 6.90
N HIS A 140 14.43 16.40 8.05
CA HIS A 140 15.46 17.35 8.52
C HIS A 140 16.53 16.69 9.40
N ASP A 141 16.32 15.46 9.88
CA ASP A 141 17.34 14.70 10.62
C ASP A 141 18.33 14.05 9.64
N LYS A 142 19.46 14.75 9.38
CA LYS A 142 20.48 14.33 8.41
C LYS A 142 21.11 12.96 8.71
N LYS A 143 20.96 12.41 9.90
CA LYS A 143 21.48 11.09 10.27
C LYS A 143 20.53 9.96 9.90
N ARG A 144 19.25 10.27 9.65
CA ARG A 144 18.22 9.31 9.36
C ARG A 144 18.20 8.93 7.87
N LYS A 145 18.15 7.66 7.55
CA LYS A 145 17.88 7.19 6.20
C LYS A 145 16.37 7.20 5.95
N LEU A 146 15.98 7.59 4.75
CA LEU A 146 14.60 7.70 4.34
C LEU A 146 14.28 6.62 3.30
N ILE A 147 13.13 5.97 3.44
CA ILE A 147 12.62 4.98 2.50
C ILE A 147 11.36 5.56 1.87
N THR A 148 11.24 5.43 0.56
CA THR A 148 10.01 5.73 -0.17
C THR A 148 9.79 4.71 -1.27
N LEU A 149 8.59 4.69 -1.88
CA LEU A 149 8.18 3.62 -2.77
C LEU A 149 8.62 3.83 -4.23
N THR A 150 8.67 5.10 -4.69
CA THR A 150 8.88 5.45 -6.10
C THR A 150 9.70 6.73 -6.21
N LYS A 151 10.22 6.99 -7.42
CA LYS A 151 10.88 8.27 -7.73
C LYS A 151 9.89 9.43 -7.63
N GLU A 152 8.66 9.19 -8.07
CA GLU A 152 7.59 10.19 -7.98
C GLU A 152 7.25 10.52 -6.52
N SER A 153 7.07 9.52 -5.64
CA SER A 153 6.87 9.77 -4.21
C SER A 153 8.04 10.53 -3.59
N ARG A 154 9.28 10.19 -3.97
CA ARG A 154 10.46 10.95 -3.54
C ARG A 154 10.36 12.42 -3.97
N ARG A 155 10.06 12.68 -5.25
CA ARG A 155 9.92 14.03 -5.80
C ARG A 155 8.83 14.83 -5.08
N GLN A 156 7.69 14.20 -4.80
CA GLN A 156 6.60 14.84 -4.03
C GLN A 156 7.05 15.21 -2.62
N ILE A 157 7.72 14.30 -1.91
CA ILE A 157 8.24 14.56 -0.55
C ILE A 157 9.27 15.70 -0.58
N GLU A 158 10.19 15.68 -1.54
CA GLU A 158 11.20 16.73 -1.70
C GLU A 158 10.53 18.11 -1.93
N ASN A 159 9.49 18.17 -2.75
CA ASN A 159 8.74 19.40 -3.00
C ASN A 159 7.96 19.90 -1.78
N HIS A 160 7.23 19.01 -1.08
CA HIS A 160 6.42 19.40 0.08
C HIS A 160 7.24 19.87 1.27
N TYR A 161 8.44 19.32 1.43
CA TYR A 161 9.28 19.59 2.60
C TYR A 161 10.53 20.42 2.28
N ASP A 162 10.66 20.91 1.05
CA ASP A 162 11.79 21.74 0.57
C ASP A 162 13.14 21.10 0.90
N VAL A 163 13.31 19.84 0.50
CA VAL A 163 14.53 19.07 0.73
C VAL A 163 14.98 18.42 -0.58
N ASP A 164 16.25 18.60 -0.94
CA ASP A 164 16.95 17.81 -1.95
C ASP A 164 17.88 16.85 -1.22
N ASP A 165 17.59 15.55 -1.23
CA ASP A 165 18.24 14.64 -0.30
C ASP A 165 18.57 13.27 -0.88
N ASN A 166 19.86 12.97 -0.94
CA ASN A 166 20.40 11.67 -1.34
C ASN A 166 20.23 10.57 -0.29
N ARG A 167 19.59 10.84 0.85
CA ARG A 167 19.28 9.85 1.88
C ARG A 167 18.07 8.98 1.56
N PHE A 168 17.29 9.34 0.54
CA PHE A 168 16.17 8.53 0.09
C PHE A 168 16.66 7.27 -0.61
N LYS A 169 16.21 6.13 -0.10
CA LYS A 169 16.28 4.84 -0.78
C LYS A 169 14.89 4.51 -1.32
N ILE A 170 14.80 4.22 -2.59
CA ILE A 170 13.56 3.77 -3.21
C ILE A 170 13.47 2.27 -3.02
N ILE A 171 12.45 1.82 -2.29
CA ILE A 171 12.16 0.41 -2.04
C ILE A 171 10.70 0.19 -2.40
N GLY A 172 10.45 -0.39 -3.57
CA GLY A 172 9.11 -0.60 -4.10
C GLY A 172 8.33 -1.71 -3.37
N CYS A 173 7.25 -2.14 -4.01
CA CYS A 173 6.42 -3.24 -3.52
C CYS A 173 6.58 -4.48 -4.40
N GLY A 174 5.96 -5.59 -3.99
CA GLY A 174 5.86 -6.82 -4.76
C GLY A 174 4.43 -7.36 -4.77
N TRP A 175 4.22 -8.45 -5.46
CA TRP A 175 2.91 -9.07 -5.71
C TRP A 175 2.79 -10.51 -5.22
N GLU A 176 3.90 -11.19 -4.89
CA GLU A 176 3.92 -12.65 -4.67
C GLU A 176 3.04 -13.11 -3.51
N HIS A 177 2.68 -12.21 -2.61
CA HIS A 177 1.79 -12.51 -1.50
C HIS A 177 0.39 -12.94 -1.95
N ILE A 178 -0.10 -12.43 -3.11
CA ILE A 178 -1.41 -12.81 -3.65
C ILE A 178 -1.49 -14.30 -4.01
N LEU A 179 -0.35 -14.92 -4.34
CA LEU A 179 -0.31 -16.36 -4.68
C LEU A 179 -0.67 -17.24 -3.49
N ASN A 180 -0.38 -16.79 -2.27
CA ASN A 180 -0.63 -17.54 -1.04
C ASN A 180 -2.03 -17.33 -0.46
N ILE A 181 -2.82 -16.44 -1.05
CA ILE A 181 -4.21 -16.19 -0.67
C ILE A 181 -5.08 -17.23 -1.40
N ALA A 182 -5.94 -17.94 -0.68
CA ALA A 182 -6.92 -18.83 -1.29
C ALA A 182 -7.97 -18.02 -2.09
N GLU A 183 -8.68 -18.66 -2.98
CA GLU A 183 -9.81 -18.05 -3.69
C GLU A 183 -11.11 -18.41 -2.96
N ASP A 184 -12.03 -17.45 -2.82
CA ASP A 184 -13.38 -17.69 -2.34
C ASP A 184 -14.41 -17.27 -3.40
N ASP A 185 -14.77 -18.22 -4.28
CA ASP A 185 -15.71 -18.00 -5.37
C ASP A 185 -17.18 -17.94 -4.91
N ASN A 186 -17.47 -18.14 -3.61
CA ASN A 186 -18.82 -17.91 -3.08
C ASN A 186 -19.22 -16.44 -3.20
N ILE A 187 -18.26 -15.54 -3.34
CA ILE A 187 -18.53 -14.12 -3.58
C ILE A 187 -19.44 -13.90 -4.79
N PHE A 188 -19.27 -14.66 -5.89
CA PHE A 188 -20.11 -14.53 -7.07
C PHE A 188 -21.59 -14.80 -6.79
N LYS A 189 -21.89 -15.81 -5.96
CA LYS A 189 -23.26 -16.08 -5.50
C LYS A 189 -23.75 -14.98 -4.56
N LYS A 190 -22.90 -14.51 -3.64
CA LYS A 190 -23.23 -13.47 -2.66
C LYS A 190 -23.67 -12.16 -3.32
N ILE A 191 -23.03 -11.77 -4.44
CA ILE A 191 -23.35 -10.55 -5.19
C ILE A 191 -24.25 -10.79 -6.40
N ASN A 192 -24.77 -12.00 -6.58
CA ASN A 192 -25.61 -12.42 -7.71
C ASN A 192 -24.98 -12.11 -9.08
N LEU A 193 -23.68 -12.35 -9.23
CA LEU A 193 -22.92 -12.17 -10.47
C LEU A 193 -22.61 -13.52 -11.10
N ASP A 194 -22.95 -13.68 -12.39
CA ASP A 194 -22.51 -14.80 -13.19
C ASP A 194 -21.01 -14.65 -13.49
N CYS A 195 -20.19 -15.53 -12.93
CA CYS A 195 -18.74 -15.49 -13.08
C CYS A 195 -18.23 -15.73 -14.51
N THR A 196 -19.11 -16.16 -15.44
CA THR A 196 -18.76 -16.32 -16.87
C THR A 196 -18.93 -15.04 -17.67
N LYS A 197 -19.54 -14.00 -17.09
CA LYS A 197 -19.72 -12.71 -17.75
C LYS A 197 -18.51 -11.83 -17.52
N ASP A 198 -18.15 -11.09 -18.55
CA ASP A 198 -17.14 -10.05 -18.46
C ASP A 198 -17.59 -8.92 -17.52
N TYR A 199 -16.73 -8.51 -16.62
CA TYR A 199 -16.94 -7.36 -15.75
C TYR A 199 -15.60 -6.62 -15.48
N TYR A 200 -15.72 -5.35 -15.13
CA TYR A 200 -14.62 -4.52 -14.68
C TYR A 200 -14.62 -4.46 -13.16
N PHE A 201 -13.45 -4.61 -12.54
CA PHE A 201 -13.33 -4.60 -11.09
C PHE A 201 -12.55 -3.38 -10.60
N ALA A 202 -13.03 -2.75 -9.54
CA ALA A 202 -12.36 -1.63 -8.88
C ALA A 202 -12.48 -1.73 -7.36
N LEU A 203 -11.44 -1.27 -6.66
CA LEU A 203 -11.50 -1.11 -5.20
C LEU A 203 -12.18 0.23 -4.88
N GLY A 204 -13.36 0.16 -4.28
CA GLY A 204 -14.09 1.32 -3.80
C GLY A 204 -13.44 1.89 -2.52
N SER A 205 -13.44 3.20 -2.41
CA SER A 205 -12.94 3.90 -1.24
C SER A 205 -13.69 5.22 -1.04
N ARG A 206 -13.85 5.62 0.21
CA ARG A 206 -14.36 6.96 0.56
C ARG A 206 -13.33 8.07 0.33
N TYR A 207 -12.07 7.73 0.15
CA TYR A 207 -11.00 8.69 -0.05
C TYR A 207 -11.09 9.33 -1.43
N ILE A 208 -11.06 10.66 -1.47
CA ILE A 208 -11.24 11.47 -2.69
C ILE A 208 -10.20 11.11 -3.75
N HIS A 209 -8.94 10.91 -3.35
CA HIS A 209 -7.87 10.57 -4.28
C HIS A 209 -8.06 9.24 -5.02
N LYS A 210 -8.93 8.32 -4.55
CA LYS A 210 -9.27 7.07 -5.27
C LYS A 210 -10.26 7.28 -6.41
N ASN A 211 -10.84 8.47 -6.52
CA ASN A 211 -11.63 8.94 -7.66
C ASN A 211 -12.77 7.99 -8.08
N ARG A 212 -13.52 7.47 -7.11
CA ARG A 212 -14.67 6.59 -7.37
C ARG A 212 -15.70 7.21 -8.32
N LYS A 213 -15.85 8.54 -8.25
CA LYS A 213 -16.76 9.29 -9.11
C LYS A 213 -16.49 9.05 -10.61
N TRP A 214 -15.22 8.94 -10.99
CA TRP A 214 -14.82 8.62 -12.35
C TRP A 214 -15.30 7.22 -12.77
N ILE A 215 -15.22 6.23 -11.87
CA ILE A 215 -15.67 4.84 -12.16
C ILE A 215 -17.18 4.82 -12.41
N ILE A 216 -17.97 5.52 -11.59
CA ILE A 216 -19.42 5.62 -11.72
C ILE A 216 -19.79 6.30 -13.05
N LYS A 217 -19.15 7.40 -13.40
CA LYS A 217 -19.39 8.09 -14.67
C LYS A 217 -19.04 7.19 -15.87
N THR A 218 -17.90 6.47 -15.80
CA THR A 218 -17.52 5.50 -16.83
C THR A 218 -18.55 4.37 -16.94
N ALA A 219 -19.10 3.85 -15.84
CA ALA A 219 -20.12 2.84 -15.87
C ALA A 219 -21.40 3.33 -16.60
N ARG A 220 -21.83 4.56 -16.34
CA ARG A 220 -22.98 5.18 -17.05
C ARG A 220 -22.77 5.33 -18.55
N MET A 221 -21.53 5.62 -18.96
CA MET A 221 -21.20 5.72 -20.40
C MET A 221 -21.13 4.35 -21.09
N ASN A 222 -21.09 3.25 -20.31
CA ASN A 222 -20.98 1.86 -20.78
C ASN A 222 -22.10 0.97 -20.20
N PRO A 223 -23.38 1.24 -20.50
CA PRO A 223 -24.53 0.58 -19.86
C PRO A 223 -24.60 -0.93 -20.09
N ASN A 224 -23.92 -1.44 -21.13
CA ASN A 224 -23.86 -2.86 -21.46
C ASN A 224 -22.71 -3.61 -20.73
N SER A 225 -21.86 -2.90 -20.02
CA SER A 225 -20.73 -3.47 -19.25
C SER A 225 -21.05 -3.52 -17.77
N ILE A 226 -20.62 -4.57 -17.09
CA ILE A 226 -20.82 -4.74 -15.64
C ILE A 226 -19.60 -4.16 -14.92
N PHE A 227 -19.84 -3.38 -13.88
CA PHE A 227 -18.83 -2.84 -12.99
C PHE A 227 -19.04 -3.40 -11.58
N VAL A 228 -18.01 -3.98 -11.01
CA VAL A 228 -18.00 -4.50 -9.63
C VAL A 228 -17.08 -3.58 -8.82
N ILE A 229 -17.65 -2.93 -7.79
CA ILE A 229 -16.93 -1.99 -6.95
C ILE A 229 -16.94 -2.50 -5.50
N SER A 230 -15.77 -2.72 -4.91
CA SER A 230 -15.69 -3.13 -3.51
C SER A 230 -16.01 -1.97 -2.56
N GLY A 231 -16.37 -2.28 -1.31
CA GLY A 231 -16.69 -1.28 -0.29
C GLY A 231 -18.20 -1.08 -0.09
N SER A 232 -18.54 -0.23 0.88
CA SER A 232 -19.94 0.02 1.25
C SER A 232 -20.70 0.79 0.18
N ASP A 233 -21.94 0.42 -0.03
CA ASP A 233 -22.94 1.16 -0.81
C ASP A 233 -23.31 2.52 -0.16
N ASP A 234 -23.10 2.68 1.16
CA ASP A 234 -23.24 3.99 1.81
C ASP A 234 -22.40 5.08 1.16
N TYR A 235 -21.31 4.69 0.50
CA TYR A 235 -20.50 5.61 -0.31
C TYR A 235 -21.19 6.00 -1.63
N ALA A 236 -22.23 5.29 -2.05
CA ALA A 236 -23.07 5.68 -3.18
C ALA A 236 -24.04 6.79 -2.81
N LYS A 237 -24.41 6.90 -1.52
CA LYS A 237 -25.33 7.93 -1.00
C LYS A 237 -24.66 9.29 -0.74
N ASP A 238 -23.32 9.31 -0.63
CA ASP A 238 -22.56 10.54 -0.49
C ASP A 238 -22.43 11.25 -1.84
N ALA A 239 -23.43 12.03 -2.16
CA ALA A 239 -23.47 13.07 -3.16
C ALA A 239 -23.50 12.67 -4.64
N GLU A 240 -24.44 13.25 -5.35
CA GLU A 240 -24.49 13.39 -6.81
C GLU A 240 -24.71 12.10 -7.61
N ASP A 241 -25.14 11.00 -6.97
CA ASP A 241 -25.46 9.75 -7.64
C ASP A 241 -26.97 9.64 -7.87
N ASP A 242 -27.57 10.65 -8.50
CA ASP A 242 -28.99 10.71 -8.85
C ASP A 242 -29.34 9.90 -10.12
N GLY A 243 -28.40 9.11 -10.63
CA GLY A 243 -28.56 8.35 -11.88
C GLY A 243 -28.84 6.87 -11.66
N ASP A 244 -29.44 6.27 -12.68
CA ASP A 244 -29.67 4.82 -12.76
C ASP A 244 -28.34 4.09 -12.97
N ASN A 245 -27.90 3.32 -11.95
CA ASN A 245 -26.62 2.59 -11.94
C ASN A 245 -26.85 1.08 -12.01
N ASN A 246 -27.79 0.62 -12.83
CA ASN A 246 -28.20 -0.79 -12.94
C ASN A 246 -27.06 -1.75 -13.33
N ASN A 247 -25.95 -1.22 -13.86
CA ASN A 247 -24.79 -1.99 -14.26
C ASN A 247 -23.63 -1.94 -13.24
N ILE A 248 -23.85 -1.36 -12.04
CA ILE A 248 -22.87 -1.32 -10.97
C ILE A 248 -23.29 -2.27 -9.84
N ILE A 249 -22.40 -3.15 -9.45
CA ILE A 249 -22.57 -4.06 -8.31
C ILE A 249 -21.62 -3.63 -7.19
N TYR A 250 -22.18 -3.20 -6.07
CA TYR A 250 -21.39 -2.92 -4.85
C TYR A 250 -21.31 -4.18 -4.00
N THR A 251 -20.10 -4.61 -3.66
CA THR A 251 -19.88 -5.88 -2.95
C THR A 251 -19.96 -5.78 -1.44
N GLY A 252 -19.91 -4.55 -0.89
CA GLY A 252 -19.58 -4.35 0.50
C GLY A 252 -18.10 -4.63 0.80
N TYR A 253 -17.80 -4.87 2.08
CA TYR A 253 -16.44 -5.23 2.48
C TYR A 253 -16.09 -6.64 2.00
N LEU A 254 -14.89 -6.79 1.45
CA LEU A 254 -14.36 -8.06 0.95
C LEU A 254 -13.23 -8.56 1.83
N SER A 255 -13.14 -9.87 2.02
CA SER A 255 -11.92 -10.52 2.48
C SER A 255 -10.84 -10.53 1.39
N ASP A 256 -9.60 -10.83 1.74
CA ASP A 256 -8.52 -10.94 0.75
C ASP A 256 -8.81 -12.10 -0.25
N GLU A 257 -9.47 -13.17 0.19
CA GLU A 257 -9.87 -14.33 -0.63
C GLU A 257 -10.98 -13.97 -1.63
N GLU A 258 -12.03 -13.27 -1.17
CA GLU A 258 -13.11 -12.76 -2.02
C GLU A 258 -12.57 -11.75 -3.05
N MET A 259 -11.67 -10.85 -2.60
CA MET A 259 -11.03 -9.85 -3.47
C MET A 259 -10.20 -10.51 -4.57
N LYS A 260 -9.40 -11.53 -4.22
CA LYS A 260 -8.60 -12.30 -5.17
C LYS A 260 -9.48 -12.97 -6.22
N SER A 261 -10.60 -13.62 -5.81
CA SER A 261 -11.54 -14.25 -6.73
C SER A 261 -12.12 -13.25 -7.73
N LEU A 262 -12.60 -12.09 -7.26
CA LEU A 262 -13.11 -11.05 -8.15
C LEU A 262 -12.03 -10.48 -9.06
N MET A 263 -10.83 -10.27 -8.55
CA MET A 263 -9.72 -9.73 -9.35
C MET A 263 -9.26 -10.73 -10.42
N LYS A 264 -9.23 -12.01 -10.11
CA LYS A 264 -8.80 -13.08 -11.03
C LYS A 264 -9.74 -13.28 -12.22
N HIS A 265 -11.02 -13.06 -12.03
CA HIS A 265 -12.05 -13.32 -13.05
C HIS A 265 -12.52 -12.06 -13.79
N CYS A 266 -12.07 -10.86 -13.39
CA CYS A 266 -12.46 -9.64 -14.08
C CYS A 266 -11.82 -9.55 -15.48
N LYS A 267 -12.46 -8.82 -16.39
CA LYS A 267 -11.91 -8.45 -17.69
C LYS A 267 -10.70 -7.52 -17.52
N ALA A 268 -10.86 -6.49 -16.70
CA ALA A 268 -9.78 -5.58 -16.33
C ALA A 268 -10.02 -5.00 -14.92
N PHE A 269 -8.91 -4.69 -14.25
CA PHE A 269 -8.91 -3.95 -13.00
C PHE A 269 -8.79 -2.44 -13.29
N ILE A 270 -9.63 -1.61 -12.66
CA ILE A 270 -9.67 -0.16 -12.86
C ILE A 270 -9.19 0.58 -11.61
N GLN A 271 -8.22 1.48 -11.77
CA GLN A 271 -7.75 2.37 -10.70
C GLN A 271 -7.49 3.79 -11.23
N PRO A 272 -8.50 4.69 -11.22
CA PRO A 272 -8.39 6.05 -11.73
C PRO A 272 -7.90 7.03 -10.67
N SER A 273 -7.00 6.59 -9.77
CA SER A 273 -6.55 7.37 -8.63
C SER A 273 -5.84 8.66 -9.04
N LEU A 274 -6.09 9.74 -8.30
CA LEU A 274 -5.42 11.03 -8.48
C LEU A 274 -4.00 11.03 -7.87
N CYS A 275 -3.80 10.22 -6.83
CA CYS A 275 -2.52 10.08 -6.15
C CYS A 275 -2.35 8.65 -5.61
N GLU A 276 -1.15 8.10 -5.79
CA GLU A 276 -0.72 6.80 -5.25
C GLU A 276 0.76 6.84 -4.90
N GLY A 277 1.12 6.17 -3.80
CA GLY A 277 2.53 5.95 -3.49
C GLY A 277 3.16 4.88 -4.40
N PHE A 278 2.40 3.80 -4.68
CA PHE A 278 2.81 2.71 -5.56
C PHE A 278 1.65 2.14 -6.38
N GLY A 279 0.53 1.79 -5.74
CA GLY A 279 -0.59 1.10 -6.39
C GLY A 279 -0.37 -0.42 -6.41
N ILE A 280 -0.37 -1.09 -5.25
CA ILE A 280 -0.22 -2.55 -5.15
C ILE A 280 -1.35 -3.31 -5.88
N PRO A 281 -2.64 -2.92 -5.78
CA PRO A 281 -3.72 -3.69 -6.40
C PRO A 281 -3.60 -3.90 -7.92
N PRO A 282 -3.21 -2.91 -8.73
CA PRO A 282 -2.93 -3.18 -10.14
C PRO A 282 -1.81 -4.21 -10.38
N LEU A 283 -0.79 -4.24 -9.51
CA LEU A 283 0.29 -5.21 -9.62
C LEU A 283 -0.20 -6.64 -9.30
N GLU A 284 -1.09 -6.76 -8.31
CA GLU A 284 -1.81 -7.99 -7.99
C GLU A 284 -2.65 -8.46 -9.19
N ALA A 285 -3.41 -7.55 -9.83
CA ALA A 285 -4.21 -7.86 -11.01
C ALA A 285 -3.36 -8.34 -12.21
N LEU A 286 -2.24 -7.66 -12.48
CA LEU A 286 -1.29 -8.12 -13.50
C LEU A 286 -0.78 -9.53 -13.22
N SER A 287 -0.45 -9.85 -11.96
CA SER A 287 0.04 -11.17 -11.57
C SER A 287 -1.00 -12.29 -11.73
N LEU A 288 -2.28 -11.93 -11.70
CA LEU A 288 -3.40 -12.81 -12.00
C LEU A 288 -3.78 -12.84 -13.49
N GLY A 289 -2.95 -12.22 -14.35
CA GLY A 289 -3.13 -12.21 -15.79
C GLY A 289 -4.21 -11.25 -16.29
N ARG A 290 -4.57 -10.25 -15.50
CA ARG A 290 -5.63 -9.29 -15.87
C ARG A 290 -5.03 -8.03 -16.50
N ASP A 291 -5.84 -7.41 -17.35
CA ASP A 291 -5.55 -6.07 -17.85
C ASP A 291 -5.79 -5.03 -16.75
N ILE A 292 -5.11 -3.90 -16.84
CA ILE A 292 -5.25 -2.80 -15.90
C ILE A 292 -5.50 -1.48 -16.63
N ILE A 293 -6.49 -0.74 -16.15
CA ILE A 293 -6.86 0.60 -16.63
C ILE A 293 -6.55 1.57 -15.51
N LEU A 294 -5.57 2.42 -15.70
CA LEU A 294 -4.99 3.25 -14.66
C LEU A 294 -5.03 4.74 -15.03
N SER A 295 -5.03 5.60 -14.04
CA SER A 295 -4.76 7.01 -14.30
C SER A 295 -3.33 7.22 -14.79
N ASN A 296 -3.14 8.24 -15.61
CA ASN A 296 -1.83 8.69 -16.11
C ASN A 296 -1.09 9.60 -15.12
N LEU A 297 -1.47 9.57 -13.83
CA LEU A 297 -0.94 10.45 -12.80
C LEU A 297 -0.12 9.72 -11.73
N SER A 298 0.61 10.51 -10.97
CA SER A 298 1.36 10.07 -9.79
C SER A 298 2.37 8.96 -10.13
N SER A 299 2.52 7.96 -9.27
CA SER A 299 3.48 6.86 -9.45
C SER A 299 3.07 5.81 -10.50
N LEU A 300 1.80 5.80 -10.94
CA LEU A 300 1.29 4.72 -11.79
C LEU A 300 2.03 4.60 -13.13
N PRO A 301 2.30 5.68 -13.88
CA PRO A 301 3.08 5.57 -15.12
C PRO A 301 4.52 5.13 -14.89
N GLU A 302 5.17 5.51 -13.77
CA GLU A 302 6.52 5.08 -13.42
C GLU A 302 6.60 3.55 -13.20
N ILE A 303 5.56 2.99 -12.55
CA ILE A 303 5.52 1.58 -12.17
C ILE A 303 5.13 0.71 -13.35
N TYR A 304 4.04 1.07 -14.04
CA TYR A 304 3.36 0.17 -14.98
C TYR A 304 3.77 0.39 -16.45
N GLY A 305 4.32 1.57 -16.83
CA GLY A 305 4.80 1.82 -18.17
C GLY A 305 3.81 1.32 -19.24
N ASP A 306 4.27 0.58 -20.22
CA ASP A 306 3.46 0.06 -21.32
C ASP A 306 2.53 -1.10 -20.95
N SER A 307 2.58 -1.61 -19.70
CA SER A 307 1.73 -2.72 -19.27
C SER A 307 0.29 -2.33 -18.95
N ALA A 308 -0.01 -1.03 -18.85
CA ALA A 308 -1.33 -0.50 -18.51
C ALA A 308 -1.99 0.22 -19.68
N TYR A 309 -3.32 0.34 -19.62
CA TYR A 309 -4.10 1.29 -20.39
C TYR A 309 -4.31 2.54 -19.53
N TYR A 310 -3.89 3.71 -20.05
CA TYR A 310 -3.94 4.94 -19.28
C TYR A 310 -5.13 5.81 -19.65
N ILE A 311 -5.70 6.43 -18.60
CA ILE A 311 -6.80 7.39 -18.73
C ILE A 311 -6.42 8.70 -18.04
N ASP A 312 -7.03 9.79 -18.48
CA ASP A 312 -7.03 11.05 -17.76
C ASP A 312 -8.12 10.99 -16.66
N PRO A 313 -7.74 10.99 -15.37
CA PRO A 313 -8.70 10.86 -14.28
C PRO A 313 -9.53 12.14 -14.04
N TYR A 314 -9.22 13.25 -14.70
CA TYR A 314 -10.00 14.47 -14.64
C TYR A 314 -11.13 14.53 -15.69
N ASN A 315 -11.09 13.65 -16.68
CA ASN A 315 -12.19 13.52 -17.62
C ASN A 315 -13.45 12.95 -16.94
N GLU A 316 -14.61 13.16 -17.57
CA GLU A 316 -15.90 12.70 -17.04
C GLU A 316 -16.21 11.22 -17.25
N GLY A 317 -15.22 10.39 -17.46
CA GLY A 317 -15.32 8.98 -17.82
C GLY A 317 -14.96 8.74 -19.29
N ILE A 318 -14.95 7.48 -19.69
CA ILE A 318 -14.57 7.04 -21.03
C ILE A 318 -15.55 5.98 -21.56
N LYS A 319 -15.64 5.85 -22.88
CA LYS A 319 -16.18 4.65 -23.51
C LYS A 319 -15.08 3.59 -23.53
N LEU A 320 -15.36 2.40 -23.01
CA LEU A 320 -14.38 1.32 -22.91
C LEU A 320 -13.98 0.78 -24.30
N ASP A 321 -14.85 0.93 -25.30
CA ASP A 321 -14.56 0.58 -26.70
C ASP A 321 -13.47 1.48 -27.31
N ASP A 322 -13.21 2.65 -26.72
CA ASP A 322 -12.15 3.56 -27.15
C ASP A 322 -10.76 3.10 -26.66
N ILE A 323 -10.70 2.11 -25.77
CA ILE A 323 -9.45 1.50 -25.32
C ILE A 323 -8.98 0.48 -26.36
N ALA A 324 -7.88 0.79 -27.05
CA ALA A 324 -7.27 -0.14 -27.99
C ALA A 324 -6.87 -1.45 -27.29
N CYS A 325 -7.34 -2.58 -27.81
CA CYS A 325 -6.91 -3.90 -27.33
C CYS A 325 -5.55 -4.25 -27.95
N GLU A 326 -4.47 -3.89 -27.25
CA GLU A 326 -3.10 -4.27 -27.63
C GLU A 326 -2.63 -5.44 -26.75
N ASN A 327 -1.79 -6.31 -27.33
CA ASN A 327 -1.11 -7.32 -26.53
C ASN A 327 -0.01 -6.66 -25.71
N LYS A 328 -0.13 -6.70 -24.38
CA LYS A 328 0.81 -6.10 -23.43
C LYS A 328 1.57 -7.14 -22.60
N ASP A 329 1.56 -8.42 -22.99
CA ASP A 329 2.07 -9.53 -22.17
C ASP A 329 3.56 -9.38 -21.86
N GLU A 330 4.37 -8.92 -22.82
CA GLU A 330 5.79 -8.69 -22.57
C GLU A 330 6.01 -7.58 -21.55
N ALA A 331 5.31 -6.46 -21.68
CA ALA A 331 5.40 -5.34 -20.74
C ALA A 331 4.91 -5.75 -19.34
N LYS A 332 3.81 -6.52 -19.24
CA LYS A 332 3.30 -7.08 -17.96
C LYS A 332 4.36 -7.95 -17.29
N ASN A 333 4.99 -8.85 -18.05
CA ASN A 333 6.04 -9.72 -17.54
C ASN A 333 7.27 -8.95 -17.05
N GLN A 334 7.67 -7.87 -17.74
CA GLN A 334 8.77 -7.01 -17.32
C GLN A 334 8.44 -6.32 -15.98
N VAL A 335 7.22 -5.80 -15.80
CA VAL A 335 6.76 -5.18 -14.54
C VAL A 335 6.77 -6.20 -13.40
N LEU A 336 6.19 -7.40 -13.60
CA LEU A 336 6.14 -8.45 -12.59
C LEU A 336 7.52 -8.96 -12.20
N LYS A 337 8.46 -9.05 -13.13
CA LYS A 337 9.84 -9.43 -12.85
C LYS A 337 10.60 -8.35 -12.07
N LYS A 338 10.31 -7.08 -12.36
CA LYS A 338 10.98 -5.94 -11.71
C LYS A 338 10.49 -5.74 -10.28
N TYR A 339 9.19 -5.77 -10.06
CA TYR A 339 8.57 -5.43 -8.79
C TYR A 339 8.14 -6.67 -8.02
N THR A 340 9.07 -7.23 -7.26
CA THR A 340 8.87 -8.39 -6.38
C THR A 340 9.22 -8.03 -4.94
N TRP A 341 8.60 -8.71 -3.97
CA TRP A 341 9.00 -8.56 -2.56
C TRP A 341 10.44 -9.03 -2.33
N ALA A 342 10.91 -9.98 -3.12
CA ALA A 342 12.30 -10.43 -3.06
C ALA A 342 13.27 -9.29 -3.44
N ASN A 343 13.04 -8.60 -4.58
CA ASN A 343 13.85 -7.47 -5.01
C ASN A 343 13.79 -6.32 -3.98
N ALA A 344 12.59 -6.00 -3.48
CA ALA A 344 12.40 -4.97 -2.46
C ALA A 344 13.16 -5.30 -1.15
N ALA A 345 13.19 -6.57 -0.76
CA ALA A 345 13.91 -7.00 0.44
C ALA A 345 15.44 -6.95 0.26
N GLU A 346 15.96 -7.21 -0.93
CA GLU A 346 17.39 -7.01 -1.23
C GLU A 346 17.78 -5.52 -1.09
N GLU A 347 16.97 -4.61 -1.64
CA GLU A 347 17.19 -3.17 -1.49
C GLU A 347 17.12 -2.73 -0.01
N LEU A 348 16.21 -3.32 0.78
CA LEU A 348 16.15 -3.07 2.23
C LEU A 348 17.39 -3.64 2.92
N TYR A 349 17.82 -4.85 2.59
CA TYR A 349 19.00 -5.47 3.17
C TYR A 349 20.25 -4.61 2.95
N ASP A 350 20.44 -4.09 1.74
CA ASP A 350 21.56 -3.21 1.41
C ASP A 350 21.50 -1.90 2.22
N LEU A 351 20.33 -1.27 2.31
CA LEU A 351 20.14 -0.09 3.15
C LEU A 351 20.53 -0.38 4.60
N LEU A 352 20.03 -1.48 5.17
CA LEU A 352 20.30 -1.86 6.56
C LEU A 352 21.77 -2.17 6.81
N ASN A 353 22.47 -2.71 5.81
CA ASN A 353 23.91 -2.93 5.88
C ASN A 353 24.70 -1.61 5.95
N ASP A 354 24.21 -0.55 5.31
CA ASP A 354 24.86 0.75 5.20
C ASP A 354 24.54 1.72 6.35
N ILE A 355 23.48 1.49 7.13
CA ILE A 355 23.15 2.31 8.31
C ILE A 355 24.24 2.16 9.37
N LYS A 356 24.70 3.30 9.91
CA LYS A 356 25.73 3.36 10.96
C LYS A 356 25.12 3.63 12.32
#